data_9ffa1fca1f3d3c9b8c9bb4ea1b343228
#
_entry.id   9ffa1fca1f3d3c9b8c9bb4ea1b343228
#
_cell.length_a   1.000
_cell.length_b   1.000
_cell.length_c   1.000
_cell.angle_alpha   90.00
_cell.angle_beta   90.00
_cell.angle_gamma   90.00
#
_symmetry.space_group_name_H-M   'P 1'
#
loop_
_entity.id
_entity.type
_entity.pdbx_description
1 polymer ?
#
loop_
_entity_poly.entity_id
_entity_poly.type
_entity_poly.pdbx_seq_one_letter_code
_entity_poly.pdbx_strand_id
1 'polypeptide(L)'
;MRSVPRLASLRRLPYDRVMTREEALRRLSEHRAELERFGVRSLDIFGSVARGDSGPSSDVDLLVEFDKRVGLFHFFRVQRRLEAILGRPVDLVMKDAIKRQLRARILAESVSAS
;
A
#
# COMPACT_ATOMS: atom_id res chain seq x y z
N MET A 1 4.54 -6.74 31.87
CA MET A 1 4.76 -6.79 31.67
C MET A 1 4.57 -6.48 31.48
N ARG A 2 4.57 -6.23 31.43
CA ARG A 2 4.69 -6.08 31.08
C ARG A 2 4.61 -5.80 30.49
N SER A 3 4.61 -5.70 30.55
CA SER A 3 4.79 -5.60 29.92
C SER A 3 4.70 -5.35 29.25
N VAL A 4 4.75 -5.20 29.10
CA VAL A 4 4.97 -5.15 28.46
C VAL A 4 5.13 -4.86 27.93
N PRO A 5 5.25 -4.81 27.95
CA PRO A 5 5.59 -4.69 27.37
C PRO A 5 5.76 -4.58 26.89
N ARG A 6 5.91 -4.66 26.88
CA ARG A 6 6.30 -4.81 26.48
C ARG A 6 6.44 -4.96 25.95
N LEU A 7 6.30 -5.09 26.00
CA LEU A 7 6.59 -5.42 25.50
C LEU A 7 6.96 -5.35 25.00
N ALA A 8 7.11 -5.42 25.20
CA ALA A 8 7.59 -5.43 24.76
C ALA A 8 7.83 -5.34 24.16
N SER A 9 8.24 -5.42 24.35
CA SER A 9 8.41 -5.36 23.86
C SER A 9 8.29 -5.50 23.27
N LEU A 10 8.47 -5.63 23.51
CA LEU A 10 8.12 -5.71 23.05
C LEU A 10 8.16 -5.77 22.16
N ARG A 11 8.11 -6.05 22.68
CA ARG A 11 8.29 -6.44 21.45
C ARG A 11 8.15 -5.44 20.30
N ARG A 12 8.91 -5.46 19.34
CA ARG A 12 8.93 -4.47 18.35
C ARG A 12 8.03 -4.79 17.19
N LEU A 13 7.15 -3.89 16.80
CA LEU A 13 6.28 -4.07 15.66
C LEU A 13 6.99 -3.59 14.39
N PRO A 14 6.70 -4.23 13.23
CA PRO A 14 7.39 -3.84 12.00
C PRO A 14 7.20 -2.37 11.61
N TYR A 15 6.03 -1.80 11.91
CA TYR A 15 5.77 -0.41 11.53
C TYR A 15 6.36 0.60 12.50
N ASP A 16 7.18 0.16 13.45
CA ASP A 16 8.01 1.06 14.21
C ASP A 16 9.12 1.66 13.35
N ARG A 17 9.35 1.07 12.20
CA ARG A 17 10.37 1.55 11.27
C ARG A 17 9.70 2.25 10.10
N VAL A 18 10.46 3.16 9.48
CA VAL A 18 10.01 3.81 8.26
C VAL A 18 9.89 2.77 7.16
N MET A 19 8.77 2.77 6.46
CA MET A 19 8.59 1.92 5.28
C MET A 19 9.28 2.58 4.10
N THR A 20 10.31 1.95 3.56
CA THR A 20 10.96 2.49 2.38
C THR A 20 10.20 2.07 1.13
N ARG A 21 10.40 2.86 0.06
CA ARG A 21 9.82 2.52 -1.23
C ARG A 21 10.27 1.14 -1.69
N GLU A 22 11.55 0.84 -1.54
CA GLU A 22 12.11 -0.44 -1.96
C GLU A 22 11.50 -1.60 -1.19
N GLU A 23 11.29 -1.41 0.11
CA GLU A 23 10.70 -2.45 0.93
C GLU A 23 9.25 -2.72 0.52
N ALA A 24 8.49 -1.66 0.28
CA ALA A 24 7.10 -1.81 -0.16
C ALA A 24 7.04 -2.51 -1.51
N LEU A 25 7.89 -2.12 -2.45
CA LEU A 25 7.92 -2.75 -3.77
C LEU A 25 8.27 -4.22 -3.68
N ARG A 26 9.22 -4.57 -2.82
CA ARG A 26 9.61 -5.96 -2.65
C ARG A 26 8.47 -6.80 -2.12
N ARG A 27 7.77 -6.31 -1.09
CA ARG A 27 6.67 -7.05 -0.50
C ARG A 27 5.52 -7.24 -1.48
N LEU A 28 5.21 -6.20 -2.24
CA LEU A 28 4.13 -6.30 -3.23
C LEU A 28 4.51 -7.25 -4.35
N SER A 29 5.76 -7.22 -4.76
CA SER A 29 6.26 -8.10 -5.81
C SER A 29 6.18 -9.57 -5.40
N GLU A 30 6.43 -9.86 -4.13
CA GLU A 30 6.35 -11.23 -3.62
C GLU A 30 4.92 -11.78 -3.66
N HIS A 31 3.92 -10.91 -3.71
CA HIS A 31 2.52 -11.31 -3.72
C HIS A 31 1.84 -11.01 -5.04
N ARG A 32 2.63 -10.82 -6.09
CA ARG A 32 2.09 -10.43 -7.39
C ARG A 32 1.06 -11.40 -7.94
N ALA A 33 1.34 -12.70 -7.89
CA ALA A 33 0.42 -13.70 -8.41
C ALA A 33 -0.91 -13.68 -7.67
N GLU A 34 -0.84 -13.49 -6.36
CA GLU A 34 -2.05 -13.39 -5.55
C GLU A 34 -2.88 -12.16 -5.93
N LEU A 35 -2.22 -11.03 -6.11
CA LEU A 35 -2.92 -9.80 -6.48
C LEU A 35 -3.53 -9.90 -7.86
N GLU A 36 -2.86 -10.59 -8.78
CA GLU A 36 -3.43 -10.82 -10.12
C GLU A 36 -4.70 -11.65 -10.04
N ARG A 37 -4.75 -12.61 -9.12
CA ARG A 37 -5.96 -13.40 -8.92
C ARG A 37 -7.12 -12.57 -8.37
N PHE A 38 -6.82 -11.47 -7.69
CA PHE A 38 -7.84 -10.53 -7.27
C PHE A 38 -8.24 -9.56 -8.37
N GLY A 39 -7.65 -9.68 -9.55
CA GLY A 39 -7.98 -8.82 -10.67
C GLY A 39 -7.21 -7.52 -10.69
N VAL A 40 -6.15 -7.40 -9.91
CA VAL A 40 -5.32 -6.20 -9.91
C VAL A 40 -4.45 -6.21 -11.17
N ARG A 41 -4.70 -5.21 -12.02
CA ARG A 41 -3.97 -5.06 -13.28
C ARG A 41 -2.68 -4.28 -13.06
N SER A 42 -2.75 -3.21 -12.28
CA SER A 42 -1.58 -2.42 -11.97
C SER A 42 -1.72 -1.83 -10.59
N LEU A 43 -0.60 -1.55 -9.97
CA LEU A 43 -0.55 -1.02 -8.61
C LEU A 43 0.66 -0.11 -8.53
N ASP A 44 0.42 1.15 -8.17
CA ASP A 44 1.47 2.15 -8.05
C ASP A 44 1.50 2.72 -6.65
N ILE A 45 2.69 2.98 -6.14
CA ILE A 45 2.86 3.64 -4.84
C ILE A 45 2.95 5.14 -5.10
N PHE A 46 2.24 5.92 -4.31
CA PHE A 46 2.36 7.38 -4.41
C PHE A 46 2.46 7.97 -3.00
N GLY A 47 2.51 9.29 -2.90
CA GLY A 47 2.57 9.95 -1.61
C GLY A 47 3.93 9.84 -0.95
N SER A 48 3.94 9.86 0.39
CA SER A 48 5.19 9.97 1.15
C SER A 48 6.10 8.78 0.95
N VAL A 49 5.57 7.57 0.83
CA VAL A 49 6.41 6.38 0.62
C VAL A 49 7.12 6.47 -0.73
N ALA A 50 6.39 6.89 -1.78
CA ALA A 50 7.00 7.03 -3.10
C ALA A 50 8.12 8.07 -3.10
N ARG A 51 7.94 9.15 -2.33
CA ARG A 51 8.95 10.21 -2.25
C ARG A 51 10.10 9.88 -1.31
N GLY A 52 9.94 8.84 -0.48
CA GLY A 52 10.99 8.46 0.47
C GLY A 52 10.99 9.30 1.73
N ASP A 53 9.89 9.98 2.05
CA ASP A 53 9.81 10.84 3.24
C ASP A 53 8.71 10.42 4.21
N SER A 54 8.30 9.14 4.15
CA SER A 54 7.28 8.65 5.06
C SER A 54 7.82 8.50 6.48
N GLY A 55 6.94 8.73 7.46
CA GLY A 55 7.27 8.49 8.86
C GLY A 55 6.94 7.06 9.28
N PRO A 56 7.26 6.72 10.54
CA PRO A 56 7.04 5.34 11.02
C PRO A 56 5.58 4.91 11.02
N SER A 57 4.65 5.85 11.16
CA SER A 57 3.22 5.53 11.21
C SER A 57 2.47 6.01 9.98
N SER A 58 3.19 6.37 8.93
CA SER A 58 2.54 6.85 7.70
C SER A 58 1.79 5.73 7.01
N ASP A 59 0.62 6.06 6.47
CA ASP A 59 -0.12 5.14 5.62
C ASP A 59 0.62 4.98 4.29
N VAL A 60 0.38 3.85 3.65
CA VAL A 60 0.91 3.63 2.32
C VAL A 60 -0.17 3.99 1.32
N ASP A 61 0.11 4.91 0.43
CA ASP A 61 -0.84 5.37 -0.58
C ASP A 61 -0.63 4.60 -1.86
N LEU A 62 -1.68 3.91 -2.32
CA LEU A 62 -1.58 3.06 -3.50
C LEU A 62 -2.66 3.43 -4.50
N LEU A 63 -2.26 3.46 -5.77
CA LEU A 63 -3.18 3.59 -6.90
C LEU A 63 -3.37 2.22 -7.51
N VAL A 64 -4.62 1.81 -7.65
CA VAL A 64 -4.93 0.48 -8.21
C VAL A 64 -5.73 0.61 -9.48
N GLU A 65 -5.44 -0.27 -10.42
CA GLU A 65 -6.25 -0.45 -11.62
C GLU A 65 -6.61 -1.92 -11.68
N PHE A 66 -7.92 -2.20 -11.82
CA PHE A 66 -8.40 -3.58 -11.97
C PHE A 66 -8.58 -3.90 -13.44
N ASP A 67 -8.46 -5.18 -13.78
CA ASP A 67 -8.61 -5.60 -15.18
C ASP A 67 -10.07 -5.59 -15.63
N LYS A 68 -11.00 -5.45 -14.69
CA LYS A 68 -12.41 -5.26 -15.00
C LYS A 68 -13.05 -4.52 -13.83
N ARG A 69 -14.29 -4.08 -14.03
CA ARG A 69 -15.00 -3.36 -12.99
C ARG A 69 -15.24 -4.28 -11.79
N VAL A 70 -14.99 -3.78 -10.60
CA VAL A 70 -15.17 -4.54 -9.36
C VAL A 70 -16.14 -3.81 -8.45
N GLY A 71 -16.81 -4.58 -7.59
CA GLY A 71 -17.71 -4.01 -6.61
C GLY A 71 -17.00 -3.54 -5.37
N LEU A 72 -17.76 -2.89 -4.51
CA LEU A 72 -17.24 -2.26 -3.31
C LEU A 72 -16.61 -3.30 -2.34
N PHE A 73 -17.29 -4.44 -2.18
CA PHE A 73 -16.76 -5.47 -1.28
C PHE A 73 -15.43 -6.02 -1.76
N HIS A 74 -15.30 -6.20 -3.06
CA HIS A 74 -14.06 -6.68 -3.64
C HIS A 74 -12.94 -5.66 -3.43
N PHE A 75 -13.25 -4.39 -3.63
CA PHE A 75 -12.30 -3.31 -3.42
C PHE A 75 -11.76 -3.33 -1.99
N PHE A 76 -12.65 -3.43 -1.01
CA PHE A 76 -12.22 -3.46 0.39
C PHE A 76 -11.45 -4.72 0.74
N ARG A 77 -11.79 -5.84 0.10
CA ARG A 77 -11.06 -7.08 0.32
C ARG A 77 -9.62 -6.94 -0.15
N VAL A 78 -9.42 -6.32 -1.30
CA VAL A 78 -8.08 -6.08 -1.83
C VAL A 78 -7.32 -5.13 -0.92
N GLN A 79 -7.99 -4.08 -0.44
CA GLN A 79 -7.36 -3.13 0.47
C GLN A 79 -6.87 -3.83 1.74
N ARG A 80 -7.69 -4.67 2.33
CA ARG A 80 -7.29 -5.40 3.53
C ARG A 80 -6.13 -6.34 3.27
N ARG A 81 -6.13 -6.97 2.11
CA ARG A 81 -5.04 -7.87 1.77
C ARG A 81 -3.74 -7.11 1.62
N LEU A 82 -3.80 -5.94 1.00
CA LEU A 82 -2.62 -5.10 0.86
C LEU A 82 -2.11 -4.64 2.22
N GLU A 83 -3.00 -4.33 3.13
CA GLU A 83 -2.60 -3.98 4.49
C GLU A 83 -1.88 -5.13 5.19
N ALA A 84 -2.35 -6.34 4.98
CA ALA A 84 -1.70 -7.52 5.55
C ALA A 84 -0.32 -7.75 4.95
N ILE A 85 -0.20 -7.54 3.64
CA ILE A 85 1.08 -7.72 2.94
C ILE A 85 2.10 -6.70 3.42
N LEU A 86 1.69 -5.45 3.55
CA LEU A 86 2.60 -4.37 3.91
C LEU A 86 2.76 -4.16 5.40
N GLY A 87 1.81 -4.69 6.20
CA GLY A 87 1.85 -4.51 7.65
C GLY A 87 1.55 -3.10 8.08
N ARG A 88 0.80 -2.34 7.27
CA ARG A 88 0.46 -0.94 7.54
C ARG A 88 -0.90 -0.61 6.97
N PRO A 89 -1.53 0.44 7.47
CA PRO A 89 -2.74 0.94 6.84
C PRO A 89 -2.44 1.36 5.40
N VAL A 90 -3.37 1.08 4.51
CA VAL A 90 -3.24 1.39 3.10
C VAL A 90 -4.40 2.30 2.71
N ASP A 91 -4.06 3.40 2.04
CA ASP A 91 -5.03 4.27 1.41
C ASP A 91 -5.08 3.88 -0.06
N LEU A 92 -6.12 3.11 -0.43
CA LEU A 92 -6.22 2.56 -1.77
C LEU A 92 -7.17 3.41 -2.60
N VAL A 93 -6.69 3.87 -3.73
CA VAL A 93 -7.44 4.74 -4.63
C VAL A 93 -7.43 4.14 -6.02
N MET A 94 -8.59 4.10 -6.66
CA MET A 94 -8.66 3.64 -8.05
C MET A 94 -8.19 4.75 -8.97
N LYS A 95 -7.37 4.39 -9.95
CA LYS A 95 -6.87 5.38 -10.90
C LYS A 95 -7.99 6.15 -11.59
N ASP A 96 -9.08 5.45 -11.88
CA ASP A 96 -10.21 6.07 -12.59
C ASP A 96 -10.93 7.13 -11.78
N ALA A 97 -10.82 7.05 -10.45
CA ALA A 97 -11.54 7.95 -9.56
C ALA A 97 -10.80 9.27 -9.33
N ILE A 98 -9.57 9.39 -9.82
CA ILE A 98 -8.76 10.58 -9.60
C ILE A 98 -9.14 11.65 -10.61
N LYS A 99 -9.42 12.85 -10.11
CA LYS A 99 -9.74 13.97 -10.98
C LYS A 99 -8.56 14.28 -11.89
N ARG A 100 -8.86 14.76 -13.09
CA ARG A 100 -7.85 14.94 -14.12
C ARG A 100 -6.66 15.79 -13.66
N GLN A 101 -6.92 16.91 -13.00
CA GLN A 101 -5.83 17.79 -12.57
C GLN A 101 -4.93 17.13 -11.53
N LEU A 102 -5.53 16.38 -10.60
CA LEU A 102 -4.77 15.67 -9.58
C LEU A 102 -4.09 14.46 -10.15
N ARG A 103 -4.72 13.83 -11.13
CA ARG A 103 -4.21 12.60 -11.72
C ARG A 103 -2.81 12.79 -12.30
N ALA A 104 -2.62 13.85 -13.08
CA ALA A 104 -1.33 14.10 -13.70
C ALA A 104 -0.23 14.25 -12.65
N ARG A 105 -0.54 14.96 -11.56
CA ARG A 105 0.44 15.18 -10.51
C ARG A 105 0.76 13.92 -9.73
N ILE A 106 -0.26 13.16 -9.37
CA ILE A 106 -0.06 11.93 -8.61
C ILE A 106 0.71 10.92 -9.42
N LEU A 107 0.37 10.75 -10.69
CA LEU A 107 1.06 9.78 -11.53
C LEU A 107 2.51 10.14 -11.78
N ALA A 108 2.82 11.44 -11.81
CA ALA A 108 4.19 11.88 -11.96
C ALA A 108 5.04 11.54 -10.74
N GLU A 109 4.42 11.43 -9.56
CA GLU A 109 5.13 11.11 -8.32
C GLU A 109 5.13 9.63 -7.98
N SER A 110 4.32 8.82 -8.65
CA SER A 110 4.14 7.44 -8.26
C SER A 110 5.24 6.55 -8.83
N VAL A 111 5.40 5.38 -8.19
CA VAL A 111 6.35 4.37 -8.62
C VAL A 111 5.58 3.08 -8.84
N SER A 112 5.75 2.48 -10.00
CA SER A 112 5.03 1.26 -10.33
C SER A 112 5.46 0.10 -9.45
N ALA A 113 4.49 -0.64 -8.92
CA ALA A 113 4.72 -1.79 -8.05
C ALA A 113 4.36 -3.11 -8.73
N SER A 114 3.93 -3.08 -9.98
CA SER A 114 3.57 -4.31 -10.68
C SER A 114 3.76 -4.20 -12.17
#